data_49613363c0e1bae32750ec2057c0fb9a
#
_entry.id   49613363c0e1bae32750ec2057c0fb9a
#
_cell.length_a   1.000
_cell.length_b   1.000
_cell.length_c   1.000
_cell.angle_alpha   90.00
_cell.angle_beta   90.00
_cell.angle_gamma   90.00
#
_symmetry.space_group_name_H-M   'P 1'
#
loop_
_entity.id
_entity.type
_entity.pdbx_description
1 polymer ?
#
loop_
_entity_poly.entity_id
_entity_poly.type
_entity_poly.pdbx_seq_one_letter_code
_entity_poly.pdbx_strand_id
1 'polypeptide(L)'
;MKGLLTAGGHGTRLRPITYTKNKHLIPIANRPMLTYAMGYMADAGIKEIGIIVNAGDDEIEKSCGSGKELGVKLTYIPQGAPLGLAHVVKIAEPFIGDDKFLFYLGDNILVGGVMKFVDEFEASGSNCHLVLSKVSDPERFGVPEISGDRIISVEEKPSNPKSDFAVTGIYLYDSSIFEAVNSIKPSARGELEISEAHQYLLDSGKSVSFSEITGWWKDTGKPSDLLEANRLVLDNLRGKNSAKVDNKSSVTGR
;
A
#
# COMPACT_ATOMS: atom_id res chain seq x y z
N MET A 1 -4.73 7.53 14.49
CA MET A 1 -4.72 6.80 13.19
C MET A 1 -3.93 5.51 13.33
N LYS A 2 -4.42 4.40 12.78
CA LYS A 2 -3.74 3.10 12.71
C LYS A 2 -3.21 2.81 11.30
N GLY A 3 -2.33 1.82 11.18
CA GLY A 3 -1.86 1.30 9.90
C GLY A 3 -2.46 -0.07 9.61
N LEU A 4 -2.75 -0.36 8.36
CA LEU A 4 -3.12 -1.68 7.87
C LEU A 4 -2.26 -2.04 6.67
N LEU A 5 -1.51 -3.14 6.75
CA LEU A 5 -0.64 -3.63 5.68
C LEU A 5 -1.10 -4.97 5.15
N THR A 6 -1.04 -5.18 3.83
CA THR A 6 -1.16 -6.52 3.27
C THR A 6 0.21 -7.20 3.19
N ALA A 7 0.31 -8.41 3.70
CA ALA A 7 1.46 -9.29 3.51
C ALA A 7 1.01 -10.73 3.12
N GLY A 8 -0.26 -10.88 2.76
CA GLY A 8 -0.84 -12.13 2.27
C GLY A 8 -0.69 -12.30 0.75
N GLY A 9 -1.15 -13.48 0.26
CA GLY A 9 -1.10 -13.84 -1.16
C GLY A 9 0.14 -14.69 -1.52
N HIS A 10 -0.03 -15.52 -2.56
CA HIS A 10 0.97 -16.55 -2.93
C HIS A 10 2.06 -16.09 -3.88
N GLY A 11 2.00 -14.83 -4.38
CA GLY A 11 3.02 -14.27 -5.27
C GLY A 11 3.27 -15.10 -6.55
N THR A 12 2.26 -15.74 -7.11
CA THR A 12 2.40 -16.71 -8.21
C THR A 12 3.08 -16.12 -9.45
N ARG A 13 2.89 -14.83 -9.72
CA ARG A 13 3.53 -14.10 -10.83
C ARG A 13 5.04 -13.88 -10.64
N LEU A 14 5.55 -14.05 -9.42
CA LEU A 14 6.96 -13.92 -9.07
C LEU A 14 7.68 -15.27 -8.98
N ARG A 15 7.02 -16.37 -9.32
CA ARG A 15 7.68 -17.68 -9.38
C ARG A 15 8.80 -17.67 -10.43
N PRO A 16 9.95 -18.35 -10.16
CA PRO A 16 10.17 -19.33 -9.08
C PRO A 16 10.58 -18.73 -7.71
N ILE A 17 10.84 -17.42 -7.59
CA ILE A 17 11.36 -16.79 -6.37
C ILE A 17 10.43 -17.06 -5.16
N THR A 18 9.12 -17.04 -5.39
CA THR A 18 8.10 -17.20 -4.35
C THR A 18 7.69 -18.65 -4.07
N TYR A 19 8.44 -19.64 -4.56
CA TYR A 19 8.23 -21.03 -4.14
C TYR A 19 8.69 -21.28 -2.70
N THR A 20 9.69 -20.55 -2.24
CA THR A 20 10.36 -20.78 -0.96
C THR A 20 10.32 -19.58 -0.02
N LYS A 21 9.68 -18.48 -0.42
CA LYS A 21 9.66 -17.24 0.36
C LYS A 21 8.41 -16.42 0.08
N ASN A 22 7.86 -15.81 1.12
CA ASN A 22 6.79 -14.84 0.97
C ASN A 22 7.27 -13.63 0.12
N LYS A 23 6.45 -13.17 -0.85
CA LYS A 23 6.81 -12.10 -1.77
C LYS A 23 7.20 -10.79 -1.07
N HIS A 24 6.57 -10.48 0.07
CA HIS A 24 6.82 -9.25 0.81
C HIS A 24 8.16 -9.26 1.58
N LEU A 25 8.81 -10.44 1.66
CA LEU A 25 10.15 -10.59 2.21
C LEU A 25 11.25 -10.60 1.13
N ILE A 26 10.90 -10.51 -0.15
CA ILE A 26 11.88 -10.33 -1.22
C ILE A 26 12.61 -9.00 -0.98
N PRO A 27 13.96 -8.99 -1.00
CA PRO A 27 14.70 -7.78 -0.73
C PRO A 27 14.66 -6.79 -1.90
N ILE A 28 14.41 -5.53 -1.58
CA ILE A 28 14.65 -4.37 -2.45
C ILE A 28 15.78 -3.57 -1.80
N ALA A 29 16.89 -3.36 -2.51
CA ALA A 29 18.10 -2.71 -1.97
C ALA A 29 18.50 -3.27 -0.59
N ASN A 30 18.57 -4.60 -0.47
CA ASN A 30 18.93 -5.37 0.73
C ASN A 30 17.98 -5.23 1.94
N ARG A 31 16.78 -4.70 1.75
CA ARG A 31 15.76 -4.63 2.81
C ARG A 31 14.50 -5.36 2.36
N PRO A 32 13.86 -6.20 3.20
CA PRO A 32 12.57 -6.80 2.87
C PRO A 32 11.58 -5.73 2.42
N MET A 33 10.87 -6.01 1.33
CA MET A 33 9.94 -5.07 0.70
C MET A 33 8.93 -4.48 1.71
N LEU A 34 8.35 -5.31 2.54
CA LEU A 34 7.37 -4.92 3.55
C LEU A 34 7.89 -3.86 4.53
N THR A 35 9.21 -3.87 4.81
CA THR A 35 9.81 -2.94 5.78
C THR A 35 9.81 -1.49 5.31
N TYR A 36 9.68 -1.24 4.01
CA TYR A 36 9.51 0.12 3.49
C TYR A 36 8.18 0.69 3.92
N ALA A 37 7.09 -0.05 3.68
CA ALA A 37 5.74 0.38 4.07
C ALA A 37 5.62 0.60 5.59
N MET A 38 6.17 -0.33 6.41
CA MET A 38 6.22 -0.16 7.87
C MET A 38 7.00 1.09 8.28
N GLY A 39 8.15 1.35 7.63
CA GLY A 39 8.96 2.55 7.87
C GLY A 39 8.19 3.83 7.54
N TYR A 40 7.53 3.90 6.39
CA TYR A 40 6.72 5.06 5.99
C TYR A 40 5.59 5.34 6.98
N MET A 41 4.92 4.29 7.48
CA MET A 41 3.88 4.43 8.50
C MET A 41 4.46 4.94 9.83
N ALA A 42 5.59 4.38 10.27
CA ALA A 42 6.26 4.82 11.49
C ALA A 42 6.71 6.28 11.41
N ASP A 43 7.30 6.68 10.26
CA ASP A 43 7.73 8.06 9.99
C ASP A 43 6.55 9.04 9.98
N ALA A 44 5.36 8.60 9.51
CA ALA A 44 4.11 9.35 9.57
C ALA A 44 3.45 9.36 10.98
N GLY A 45 4.14 8.83 12.01
CA GLY A 45 3.66 8.86 13.39
C GLY A 45 2.68 7.75 13.77
N ILE A 46 2.40 6.81 12.87
CA ILE A 46 1.51 5.66 13.13
C ILE A 46 2.23 4.69 14.10
N LYS A 47 1.57 4.35 15.21
CA LYS A 47 2.17 3.52 16.28
C LYS A 47 1.62 2.10 16.35
N GLU A 48 0.44 1.85 15.79
CA GLU A 48 -0.19 0.53 15.75
C GLU A 48 -0.45 0.13 14.30
N ILE A 49 0.12 -1.01 13.88
CA ILE A 49 0.04 -1.51 12.52
C ILE A 49 -0.49 -2.94 12.54
N GLY A 50 -1.63 -3.19 11.88
CA GLY A 50 -2.14 -4.50 11.56
C GLY A 50 -1.49 -5.02 10.28
N ILE A 51 -1.00 -6.24 10.29
CA ILE A 51 -0.43 -6.90 9.11
C ILE A 51 -1.29 -8.10 8.75
N ILE A 52 -1.90 -8.06 7.58
CA ILE A 52 -2.68 -9.19 7.05
C ILE A 52 -1.71 -10.25 6.52
N VAL A 53 -1.78 -11.44 7.07
CA VAL A 53 -0.92 -12.59 6.71
C VAL A 53 -1.76 -13.77 6.23
N ASN A 54 -1.19 -14.66 5.46
CA ASN A 54 -1.87 -15.92 5.13
C ASN A 54 -2.05 -16.75 6.41
N ALA A 55 -3.21 -17.35 6.60
CA ALA A 55 -3.45 -18.23 7.75
C ALA A 55 -2.47 -19.40 7.74
N GLY A 56 -1.80 -19.62 8.87
CA GLY A 56 -0.80 -20.67 9.04
C GLY A 56 0.60 -20.34 8.51
N ASP A 57 0.82 -19.14 7.96
CA ASP A 57 2.14 -18.64 7.54
C ASP A 57 2.70 -17.73 8.63
N ASP A 58 3.83 -18.10 9.21
CA ASP A 58 4.53 -17.36 10.27
C ASP A 58 5.81 -16.66 9.79
N GLU A 59 6.13 -16.72 8.49
CA GLU A 59 7.35 -16.12 7.94
C GLU A 59 7.41 -14.60 8.17
N ILE A 60 6.29 -13.91 7.94
CA ILE A 60 6.19 -12.46 8.14
C ILE A 60 6.37 -12.11 9.61
N GLU A 61 5.70 -12.84 10.51
CA GLU A 61 5.82 -12.60 11.95
C GLU A 61 7.24 -12.86 12.47
N LYS A 62 7.88 -13.95 12.04
CA LYS A 62 9.27 -14.24 12.36
C LYS A 62 10.25 -13.19 11.85
N SER A 63 9.97 -12.62 10.66
CA SER A 63 10.83 -11.62 10.05
C SER A 63 10.68 -10.22 10.65
N CYS A 64 9.45 -9.82 10.97
CA CYS A 64 9.13 -8.44 11.40
C CYS A 64 9.02 -8.31 12.95
N GLY A 65 8.85 -9.42 13.66
CA GLY A 65 8.76 -9.46 15.12
C GLY A 65 7.63 -8.61 15.69
N SER A 66 7.90 -7.87 16.76
CA SER A 66 6.89 -7.01 17.41
C SER A 66 6.81 -5.58 16.88
N GLY A 67 7.70 -5.19 15.96
CA GLY A 67 7.81 -3.81 15.46
C GLY A 67 8.62 -2.86 16.35
N LYS A 68 9.20 -3.37 17.45
CA LYS A 68 9.94 -2.55 18.44
C LYS A 68 11.07 -1.74 17.81
N GLU A 69 11.77 -2.28 16.83
CA GLU A 69 12.87 -1.61 16.15
C GLU A 69 12.43 -0.36 15.39
N LEU A 70 11.17 -0.32 14.93
CA LEU A 70 10.56 0.83 14.27
C LEU A 70 9.77 1.72 15.24
N GLY A 71 9.72 1.38 16.52
CA GLY A 71 8.94 2.11 17.53
C GLY A 71 7.44 1.99 17.33
N VAL A 72 6.96 0.91 16.72
CA VAL A 72 5.56 0.58 16.48
C VAL A 72 5.17 -0.73 17.16
N LYS A 73 3.87 -0.98 17.30
CA LYS A 73 3.31 -2.26 17.72
C LYS A 73 2.68 -2.94 16.52
N LEU A 74 3.13 -4.16 16.21
CA LEU A 74 2.58 -4.98 15.14
C LEU A 74 1.52 -5.95 15.69
N THR A 75 0.42 -6.11 14.94
CA THR A 75 -0.62 -7.11 15.19
C THR A 75 -0.83 -7.90 13.89
N TYR A 76 -0.65 -9.22 13.95
CA TYR A 76 -0.80 -10.09 12.79
C TYR A 76 -2.22 -10.60 12.71
N ILE A 77 -2.88 -10.37 11.57
CA ILE A 77 -4.29 -10.68 11.32
C ILE A 77 -4.35 -11.76 10.24
N PRO A 78 -4.75 -13.00 10.56
CA PRO A 78 -4.77 -14.08 9.59
C PRO A 78 -5.93 -13.92 8.60
N GLN A 79 -5.63 -14.03 7.31
CA GLN A 79 -6.60 -14.13 6.22
C GLN A 79 -6.73 -15.61 5.80
N GLY A 80 -7.92 -16.19 5.96
CA GLY A 80 -8.16 -17.60 5.66
C GLY A 80 -8.21 -17.91 4.16
N ALA A 81 -8.70 -16.98 3.34
CA ALA A 81 -8.79 -17.10 1.88
C ALA A 81 -8.57 -15.74 1.20
N PRO A 82 -7.93 -15.69 0.03
CA PRO A 82 -7.68 -14.45 -0.72
C PRO A 82 -8.95 -13.99 -1.47
N LEU A 83 -9.90 -13.43 -0.75
CA LEU A 83 -11.22 -13.01 -1.26
C LEU A 83 -11.26 -11.54 -1.73
N GLY A 84 -10.12 -10.93 -2.01
CA GLY A 84 -10.02 -9.56 -2.51
C GLY A 84 -9.60 -8.53 -1.45
N LEU A 85 -9.30 -7.30 -1.87
CA LEU A 85 -8.78 -6.26 -0.99
C LEU A 85 -9.84 -5.70 -0.04
N ALA A 86 -11.10 -5.61 -0.46
CA ALA A 86 -12.17 -5.20 0.45
C ALA A 86 -12.39 -6.23 1.56
N HIS A 87 -12.16 -7.53 1.29
CA HIS A 87 -12.18 -8.55 2.34
C HIS A 87 -11.05 -8.36 3.37
N VAL A 88 -9.87 -7.90 2.93
CA VAL A 88 -8.77 -7.53 3.86
C VAL A 88 -9.23 -6.44 4.82
N VAL A 89 -9.84 -5.38 4.32
CA VAL A 89 -10.38 -4.29 5.15
C VAL A 89 -11.44 -4.82 6.11
N LYS A 90 -12.37 -5.65 5.62
CA LYS A 90 -13.45 -6.24 6.43
C LYS A 90 -12.92 -7.04 7.63
N ILE A 91 -11.92 -7.91 7.44
CA ILE A 91 -11.38 -8.73 8.54
C ILE A 91 -10.51 -7.93 9.51
N ALA A 92 -10.08 -6.73 9.13
CA ALA A 92 -9.32 -5.82 9.98
C ALA A 92 -10.19 -4.95 10.90
N GLU A 93 -11.52 -4.95 10.71
CA GLU A 93 -12.47 -4.13 11.49
C GLU A 93 -12.28 -4.28 13.01
N PRO A 94 -12.12 -5.49 13.61
CA PRO A 94 -11.91 -5.62 15.05
C PRO A 94 -10.60 -4.99 15.56
N PHE A 95 -9.58 -4.90 14.70
CA PHE A 95 -8.31 -4.24 15.01
C PHE A 95 -8.41 -2.73 14.88
N ILE A 96 -9.04 -2.26 13.82
CA ILE A 96 -9.17 -0.83 13.50
C ILE A 96 -10.14 -0.15 14.48
N GLY A 97 -11.34 -0.72 14.70
CA GLY A 97 -12.42 -0.08 15.44
C GLY A 97 -12.89 1.20 14.74
N ASP A 98 -13.08 2.26 15.51
CA ASP A 98 -13.53 3.57 15.00
C ASP A 98 -12.37 4.48 14.55
N ASP A 99 -11.12 4.01 14.60
CA ASP A 99 -9.98 4.81 14.22
C ASP A 99 -9.92 5.05 12.71
N LYS A 100 -9.45 6.24 12.31
CA LYS A 100 -8.94 6.45 10.96
C LYS A 100 -7.72 5.57 10.71
N PHE A 101 -7.52 5.11 9.48
CA PHE A 101 -6.37 4.26 9.17
C PHE A 101 -5.81 4.47 7.77
N LEU A 102 -4.52 4.24 7.65
CA LEU A 102 -3.80 4.13 6.38
C LEU A 102 -3.75 2.66 5.99
N PHE A 103 -4.37 2.31 4.86
CA PHE A 103 -4.29 0.98 4.25
C PHE A 103 -3.25 1.00 3.12
N TYR A 104 -2.25 0.13 3.20
CA TYR A 104 -1.12 0.09 2.29
C TYR A 104 -0.88 -1.34 1.81
N LEU A 105 -0.76 -1.53 0.50
CA LEU A 105 -0.42 -2.83 -0.08
C LEU A 105 1.09 -3.07 0.06
N GLY A 106 1.47 -4.09 0.82
CA GLY A 106 2.86 -4.33 1.23
C GLY A 106 3.84 -4.66 0.09
N ASP A 107 3.35 -4.84 -1.13
CA ASP A 107 4.13 -5.01 -2.35
C ASP A 107 4.29 -3.71 -3.18
N ASN A 108 3.88 -2.59 -2.63
CA ASN A 108 4.06 -1.29 -3.25
C ASN A 108 5.32 -0.60 -2.70
N ILE A 109 6.11 -0.02 -3.57
CA ILE A 109 7.25 0.82 -3.21
C ILE A 109 6.97 2.25 -3.66
N LEU A 110 7.18 3.19 -2.75
CA LEU A 110 6.97 4.62 -2.95
C LEU A 110 8.27 5.36 -2.61
N VAL A 111 8.58 6.41 -3.36
CA VAL A 111 9.61 7.37 -2.97
C VAL A 111 8.96 8.61 -2.36
N GLY A 112 9.45 9.02 -1.19
CA GLY A 112 8.94 10.20 -0.48
C GLY A 112 8.07 9.90 0.74
N GLY A 113 7.68 8.62 0.96
CA GLY A 113 6.86 8.23 2.13
C GLY A 113 5.40 8.66 2.02
N VAL A 114 4.64 8.51 3.11
CA VAL A 114 3.19 8.69 3.13
C VAL A 114 2.71 9.89 3.97
N MET A 115 3.61 10.60 4.63
CA MET A 115 3.27 11.69 5.55
C MET A 115 2.38 12.76 4.87
N LYS A 116 2.74 13.18 3.65
CA LYS A 116 1.95 14.14 2.87
C LYS A 116 0.47 13.70 2.75
N PHE A 117 0.23 12.44 2.43
CA PHE A 117 -1.14 11.92 2.23
C PHE A 117 -1.91 11.82 3.54
N VAL A 118 -1.21 11.51 4.65
CA VAL A 118 -1.79 11.54 6.00
C VAL A 118 -2.22 12.95 6.37
N ASP A 119 -1.35 13.95 6.16
CA ASP A 119 -1.63 15.34 6.46
C ASP A 119 -2.80 15.88 5.60
N GLU A 120 -2.83 15.58 4.31
CA GLU A 120 -3.90 15.98 3.38
C GLU A 120 -5.23 15.32 3.75
N PHE A 121 -5.24 14.03 4.13
CA PHE A 121 -6.43 13.34 4.60
C PHE A 121 -6.98 13.95 5.89
N GLU A 122 -6.11 14.20 6.88
CA GLU A 122 -6.53 14.83 8.14
C GLU A 122 -7.08 16.24 7.92
N ALA A 123 -6.45 17.02 7.02
CA ALA A 123 -6.89 18.38 6.72
C ALA A 123 -8.20 18.44 5.92
N SER A 124 -8.44 17.47 5.04
CA SER A 124 -9.64 17.45 4.19
C SER A 124 -10.92 17.11 4.94
N GLY A 125 -10.81 16.35 6.06
CA GLY A 125 -11.97 15.80 6.76
C GLY A 125 -12.79 14.82 5.93
N SER A 126 -12.24 14.29 4.82
CA SER A 126 -12.92 13.33 3.97
C SER A 126 -13.07 11.95 4.64
N ASN A 127 -14.03 11.16 4.18
CA ASN A 127 -14.23 9.79 4.65
C ASN A 127 -13.24 8.81 4.03
N CYS A 128 -12.79 9.11 2.80
CA CYS A 128 -11.82 8.33 2.04
C CYS A 128 -10.87 9.26 1.32
N HIS A 129 -9.58 8.90 1.27
CA HIS A 129 -8.57 9.59 0.48
C HIS A 129 -7.80 8.58 -0.36
N LEU A 130 -7.85 8.75 -1.69
CA LEU A 130 -7.20 7.88 -2.66
C LEU A 130 -5.89 8.50 -3.12
N VAL A 131 -4.82 7.71 -3.09
CA VAL A 131 -3.54 8.13 -3.64
C VAL A 131 -3.44 7.64 -5.08
N LEU A 132 -3.28 8.56 -6.03
CA LEU A 132 -3.30 8.30 -7.47
C LEU A 132 -1.91 8.43 -8.08
N SER A 133 -1.65 7.66 -9.13
CA SER A 133 -0.45 7.79 -9.96
C SER A 133 -0.82 7.70 -11.44
N LYS A 134 -0.19 8.53 -12.28
CA LYS A 134 -0.30 8.38 -13.73
C LYS A 134 0.45 7.14 -14.20
N VAL A 135 -0.19 6.37 -15.05
CA VAL A 135 0.34 5.12 -15.60
C VAL A 135 0.06 5.02 -17.10
N SER A 136 0.86 4.22 -17.80
CA SER A 136 0.66 3.97 -19.25
C SER A 136 -0.34 2.86 -19.55
N ASP A 137 -0.73 2.07 -18.53
CA ASP A 137 -1.58 0.89 -18.63
C ASP A 137 -2.68 0.89 -17.54
N PRO A 138 -3.55 1.94 -17.50
CA PRO A 138 -4.54 2.13 -16.43
C PRO A 138 -5.55 0.99 -16.32
N GLU A 139 -5.84 0.30 -17.42
CA GLU A 139 -6.76 -0.85 -17.47
C GLU A 139 -6.36 -2.03 -16.56
N ARG A 140 -5.18 -1.97 -15.95
CA ARG A 140 -4.70 -2.98 -15.00
C ARG A 140 -5.07 -2.69 -13.55
N PHE A 141 -5.60 -1.51 -13.27
CA PHE A 141 -5.82 -0.95 -11.93
C PHE A 141 -7.28 -0.52 -11.73
N GLY A 142 -7.62 -0.10 -10.53
CA GLY A 142 -8.78 0.72 -10.30
C GLY A 142 -8.54 2.10 -10.94
N VAL A 143 -9.48 2.56 -11.77
CA VAL A 143 -9.36 3.81 -12.51
C VAL A 143 -10.42 4.79 -12.04
N PRO A 144 -10.03 5.99 -11.55
CA PRO A 144 -10.97 7.02 -11.19
C PRO A 144 -11.40 7.81 -12.44
N GLU A 145 -12.64 8.22 -12.49
CA GLU A 145 -13.11 9.31 -13.33
C GLU A 145 -13.09 10.60 -12.52
N ILE A 146 -12.39 11.62 -13.02
CA ILE A 146 -12.15 12.85 -12.30
C ILE A 146 -12.81 14.01 -13.05
N SER A 147 -13.56 14.85 -12.33
CA SER A 147 -14.14 16.08 -12.83
C SER A 147 -13.73 17.26 -11.94
N GLY A 148 -12.84 18.11 -12.45
CA GLY A 148 -12.21 19.16 -11.65
C GLY A 148 -11.35 18.58 -10.52
N ASP A 149 -11.71 18.89 -9.28
CA ASP A 149 -11.06 18.45 -8.06
C ASP A 149 -11.77 17.27 -7.37
N ARG A 150 -12.68 16.58 -8.07
CA ARG A 150 -13.51 15.51 -7.51
C ARG A 150 -13.42 14.22 -8.30
N ILE A 151 -13.38 13.12 -7.58
CA ILE A 151 -13.64 11.79 -8.13
C ILE A 151 -15.15 11.62 -8.23
N ILE A 152 -15.63 11.25 -9.42
CA ILE A 152 -17.05 11.03 -9.70
C ILE A 152 -17.40 9.55 -9.85
N SER A 153 -16.43 8.72 -10.21
CA SER A 153 -16.57 7.26 -10.22
C SER A 153 -15.22 6.56 -10.08
N VAL A 154 -15.22 5.29 -9.66
CA VAL A 154 -14.05 4.41 -9.64
C VAL A 154 -14.46 3.05 -10.21
N GLU A 155 -13.76 2.59 -11.24
CA GLU A 155 -14.00 1.31 -11.90
C GLU A 155 -12.78 0.39 -11.81
N GLU A 156 -12.98 -0.87 -11.42
CA GLU A 156 -11.89 -1.86 -11.33
C GLU A 156 -11.57 -2.43 -12.71
N LYS A 157 -10.33 -2.24 -13.16
CA LYS A 157 -9.80 -2.78 -14.42
C LYS A 157 -10.73 -2.57 -15.62
N PRO A 158 -11.13 -1.32 -15.89
CA PRO A 158 -12.05 -1.03 -16.98
C PRO A 158 -11.45 -1.40 -18.34
N SER A 159 -12.26 -1.93 -19.24
CA SER A 159 -11.85 -2.15 -20.63
C SER A 159 -11.66 -0.85 -21.42
N ASN A 160 -12.27 0.25 -20.95
CA ASN A 160 -12.16 1.58 -21.54
C ASN A 160 -11.92 2.61 -20.43
N PRO A 161 -10.65 2.80 -19.99
CA PRO A 161 -10.29 3.70 -18.89
C PRO A 161 -10.77 5.13 -19.12
N LYS A 162 -11.31 5.76 -18.08
CA LYS A 162 -11.81 7.14 -18.11
C LYS A 162 -10.71 8.16 -17.83
N SER A 163 -9.56 7.73 -17.33
CA SER A 163 -8.39 8.57 -17.08
C SER A 163 -7.09 7.75 -17.22
N ASP A 164 -5.95 8.43 -17.23
CA ASP A 164 -4.62 7.85 -17.18
C ASP A 164 -4.12 7.61 -15.73
N PHE A 165 -5.01 7.81 -14.75
CA PHE A 165 -4.71 7.56 -13.36
C PHE A 165 -5.04 6.14 -12.92
N ALA A 166 -4.11 5.55 -12.17
CA ALA A 166 -4.35 4.35 -11.37
C ALA A 166 -4.59 4.75 -9.92
N VAL A 167 -5.59 4.15 -9.28
CA VAL A 167 -5.68 4.12 -7.82
C VAL A 167 -4.56 3.22 -7.33
N THR A 168 -3.60 3.77 -6.61
CA THR A 168 -2.46 3.01 -6.10
C THR A 168 -2.86 2.11 -4.93
N GLY A 169 -1.94 1.30 -4.44
CA GLY A 169 -2.18 0.49 -3.24
C GLY A 169 -2.02 1.27 -1.93
N ILE A 170 -2.39 2.56 -1.91
CA ILE A 170 -2.28 3.45 -0.74
C ILE A 170 -3.59 4.20 -0.58
N TYR A 171 -4.28 3.95 0.52
CA TYR A 171 -5.61 4.47 0.81
C TYR A 171 -5.70 4.93 2.26
N LEU A 172 -6.46 5.99 2.51
CA LEU A 172 -6.76 6.41 3.87
C LEU A 172 -8.29 6.45 4.06
N TYR A 173 -8.74 5.97 5.19
CA TYR A 173 -10.16 5.81 5.49
C TYR A 173 -10.49 6.24 6.91
N ASP A 174 -11.73 6.66 7.09
CA ASP A 174 -12.42 6.58 8.39
C ASP A 174 -13.22 5.27 8.49
N SER A 175 -13.95 5.07 9.59
CA SER A 175 -14.71 3.85 9.83
C SER A 175 -15.91 3.63 8.88
N SER A 176 -16.29 4.63 8.08
CA SER A 176 -17.39 4.46 7.11
C SER A 176 -17.09 3.44 6.00
N ILE A 177 -15.81 3.14 5.76
CA ILE A 177 -15.42 2.09 4.81
C ILE A 177 -15.93 0.72 5.20
N PHE A 178 -16.16 0.44 6.50
CA PHE A 178 -16.67 -0.85 6.95
C PHE A 178 -18.12 -1.10 6.50
N GLU A 179 -18.94 -0.06 6.43
CA GLU A 179 -20.27 -0.15 5.82
C GLU A 179 -20.16 -0.55 4.34
N ALA A 180 -19.27 0.09 3.60
CA ALA A 180 -19.04 -0.20 2.18
C ALA A 180 -18.60 -1.65 1.96
N VAL A 181 -17.53 -2.11 2.64
CA VAL A 181 -17.00 -3.47 2.44
C VAL A 181 -17.95 -4.58 2.94
N ASN A 182 -18.91 -4.24 3.80
CA ASN A 182 -19.96 -5.16 4.24
C ASN A 182 -21.15 -5.19 3.26
N SER A 183 -21.32 -4.18 2.40
CA SER A 183 -22.47 -4.03 1.49
C SER A 183 -22.19 -4.53 0.07
N ILE A 184 -20.94 -4.49 -0.38
CA ILE A 184 -20.57 -4.94 -1.73
C ILE A 184 -20.64 -6.47 -1.89
N LYS A 185 -20.74 -6.92 -3.14
CA LYS A 185 -20.80 -8.33 -3.51
C LYS A 185 -19.52 -8.74 -4.25
N PRO A 186 -19.15 -10.04 -4.26
CA PRO A 186 -18.04 -10.51 -5.07
C PRO A 186 -18.26 -10.19 -6.56
N SER A 187 -17.19 -9.71 -7.20
CA SER A 187 -17.14 -9.45 -8.64
C SER A 187 -17.23 -10.77 -9.45
N ALA A 188 -17.26 -10.68 -10.78
CA ALA A 188 -17.18 -11.83 -11.67
C ALA A 188 -15.91 -12.68 -11.47
N ARG A 189 -14.88 -12.12 -10.81
CA ARG A 189 -13.63 -12.81 -10.42
C ARG A 189 -13.75 -13.56 -9.08
N GLY A 190 -14.88 -13.43 -8.39
CA GLY A 190 -15.10 -13.98 -7.05
C GLY A 190 -14.40 -13.19 -5.94
N GLU A 191 -13.94 -11.96 -6.21
CA GLU A 191 -13.25 -11.09 -5.26
C GLU A 191 -14.13 -9.93 -4.80
N LEU A 192 -14.01 -9.53 -3.54
CA LEU A 192 -14.54 -8.29 -3.02
C LEU A 192 -13.57 -7.16 -3.39
N GLU A 193 -13.93 -6.41 -4.43
CA GLU A 193 -13.06 -5.38 -5.01
C GLU A 193 -13.06 -4.12 -4.15
N ILE A 194 -11.89 -3.58 -3.90
CA ILE A 194 -11.78 -2.32 -3.15
C ILE A 194 -12.33 -1.13 -3.94
N SER A 195 -12.26 -1.17 -5.26
CA SER A 195 -12.80 -0.13 -6.14
C SER A 195 -14.32 -0.05 -6.05
N GLU A 196 -15.02 -1.20 -5.85
CA GLU A 196 -16.48 -1.21 -5.61
C GLU A 196 -16.83 -0.60 -4.25
N ALA A 197 -15.97 -0.79 -3.23
CA ALA A 197 -16.18 -0.12 -1.95
C ALA A 197 -15.98 1.39 -2.07
N HIS A 198 -15.03 1.87 -2.88
CA HIS A 198 -14.89 3.30 -3.18
C HIS A 198 -16.10 3.84 -3.91
N GLN A 199 -16.63 3.11 -4.91
CA GLN A 199 -17.84 3.49 -5.62
C GLN A 199 -19.04 3.55 -4.67
N TYR A 200 -19.19 2.57 -3.76
CA TYR A 200 -20.24 2.59 -2.74
C TYR A 200 -20.18 3.85 -1.86
N LEU A 201 -18.97 4.27 -1.43
CA LEU A 201 -18.81 5.50 -0.66
C LEU A 201 -19.29 6.74 -1.44
N LEU A 202 -18.91 6.84 -2.73
CA LEU A 202 -19.37 7.93 -3.61
C LEU A 202 -20.90 7.94 -3.76
N ASP A 203 -21.50 6.79 -4.05
CA ASP A 203 -22.94 6.63 -4.24
C ASP A 203 -23.73 6.93 -2.95
N SER A 204 -23.11 6.68 -1.79
CA SER A 204 -23.67 6.99 -0.46
C SER A 204 -23.46 8.44 -0.03
N GLY A 205 -22.93 9.30 -0.92
CA GLY A 205 -22.67 10.71 -0.63
C GLY A 205 -21.52 10.99 0.34
N LYS A 206 -20.65 10.00 0.57
CA LYS A 206 -19.45 10.18 1.38
C LYS A 206 -18.41 11.00 0.62
N SER A 207 -17.61 11.76 1.35
CA SER A 207 -16.54 12.57 0.77
C SER A 207 -15.33 11.71 0.42
N VAL A 208 -14.97 11.67 -0.86
CA VAL A 208 -13.77 10.98 -1.37
C VAL A 208 -12.85 12.02 -1.96
N SER A 209 -11.70 12.23 -1.32
CA SER A 209 -10.64 13.12 -1.78
C SER A 209 -9.50 12.32 -2.43
N PHE A 210 -8.56 13.00 -3.07
CA PHE A 210 -7.41 12.32 -3.65
C PHE A 210 -6.17 13.22 -3.67
N SER A 211 -5.02 12.56 -3.81
CA SER A 211 -3.72 13.19 -4.07
C SER A 211 -2.99 12.46 -5.18
N GLU A 212 -2.24 13.21 -5.98
CA GLU A 212 -1.33 12.64 -6.98
C GLU A 212 0.06 12.41 -6.37
N ILE A 213 0.65 11.26 -6.69
CA ILE A 213 2.06 10.99 -6.41
C ILE A 213 2.91 11.83 -7.36
N THR A 214 3.67 12.77 -6.80
CA THR A 214 4.61 13.61 -7.56
C THR A 214 5.99 12.97 -7.73
N GLY A 215 6.21 11.84 -7.08
CA GLY A 215 7.45 11.06 -7.12
C GLY A 215 7.28 9.78 -7.92
N TRP A 216 7.98 8.77 -7.45
CA TRP A 216 7.94 7.45 -8.06
C TRP A 216 7.18 6.45 -7.19
N TRP A 217 6.34 5.66 -7.84
CA TRP A 217 5.57 4.56 -7.26
C TRP A 217 5.65 3.33 -8.15
N LYS A 218 5.70 2.15 -7.54
CA LYS A 218 5.69 0.87 -8.26
C LYS A 218 4.96 -0.23 -7.48
N ASP A 219 4.01 -0.88 -8.14
CA ASP A 219 3.52 -2.21 -7.77
C ASP A 219 4.56 -3.25 -8.22
N THR A 220 5.09 -4.05 -7.29
CA THR A 220 6.13 -5.04 -7.58
C THR A 220 5.54 -6.42 -7.89
N GLY A 221 4.57 -6.45 -8.77
CA GLY A 221 3.82 -7.67 -9.13
C GLY A 221 4.55 -8.64 -10.08
N LYS A 222 5.65 -8.22 -10.73
CA LYS A 222 6.40 -9.01 -11.72
C LYS A 222 7.91 -8.95 -11.44
N PRO A 223 8.73 -9.91 -11.93
CA PRO A 223 10.18 -9.88 -11.75
C PRO A 223 10.85 -8.60 -12.28
N SER A 224 10.40 -8.08 -13.42
CA SER A 224 10.90 -6.81 -13.98
C SER A 224 10.66 -5.63 -13.03
N ASP A 225 9.51 -5.61 -12.33
CA ASP A 225 9.16 -4.56 -11.38
C ASP A 225 10.09 -4.56 -10.16
N LEU A 226 10.53 -5.75 -9.71
CA LEU A 226 11.52 -5.89 -8.63
C LEU A 226 12.86 -5.26 -9.01
N LEU A 227 13.34 -5.49 -10.24
CA LEU A 227 14.59 -4.92 -10.74
C LEU A 227 14.50 -3.39 -10.84
N GLU A 228 13.39 -2.89 -11.36
CA GLU A 228 13.13 -1.46 -11.45
C GLU A 228 13.06 -0.83 -10.06
N ALA A 229 12.32 -1.43 -9.12
CA ALA A 229 12.24 -0.98 -7.74
C ALA A 229 13.62 -0.93 -7.07
N ASN A 230 14.46 -1.98 -7.26
CA ASN A 230 15.82 -1.98 -6.76
C ASN A 230 16.62 -0.79 -7.29
N ARG A 231 16.60 -0.57 -8.63
CA ARG A 231 17.31 0.54 -9.25
C ARG A 231 16.90 1.88 -8.68
N LEU A 232 15.59 2.11 -8.58
CA LEU A 232 15.03 3.40 -8.14
C LEU A 232 15.29 3.67 -6.66
N VAL A 233 15.21 2.65 -5.82
CA VAL A 233 15.57 2.79 -4.40
C VAL A 233 17.07 3.08 -4.27
N LEU A 234 17.94 2.36 -4.99
CA LEU A 234 19.39 2.59 -4.96
C LEU A 234 19.76 3.98 -5.49
N ASP A 235 19.10 4.45 -6.55
CA ASP A 235 19.32 5.79 -7.12
C ASP A 235 18.96 6.92 -6.13
N ASN A 236 18.04 6.67 -5.21
CA ASN A 236 17.63 7.62 -4.17
C ASN A 236 18.40 7.47 -2.85
N LEU A 237 19.24 6.44 -2.70
CA LEU A 237 20.10 6.32 -1.52
C LEU A 237 21.14 7.43 -1.52
N ARG A 238 21.07 8.30 -0.50
CA ARG A 238 22.16 9.23 -0.22
C ARG A 238 23.29 8.46 0.48
N GLY A 239 24.46 8.43 -0.12
CA GLY A 239 25.65 7.84 0.48
C GLY A 239 25.92 8.48 1.85
N LYS A 240 25.90 7.67 2.91
CA LYS A 240 26.40 8.08 4.23
C LYS A 240 27.83 7.58 4.35
N ASN A 241 28.79 8.48 4.25
CA ASN A 241 30.17 8.15 4.57
C ASN A 241 30.38 8.30 6.08
N SER A 242 30.43 7.18 6.80
CA SER A 242 30.75 7.15 8.24
C SER A 242 32.23 6.94 8.52
N ALA A 243 33.06 6.78 7.49
CA ALA A 243 34.51 6.63 7.62
C ALA A 243 35.19 8.00 7.85
N LYS A 244 36.27 8.02 8.64
CA LYS A 244 37.19 9.17 8.66
C LYS A 244 38.00 9.17 7.35
N VAL A 245 37.74 10.18 6.51
CA VAL A 245 38.50 10.41 5.29
C VAL A 245 39.57 11.42 5.61
N ASP A 246 40.85 11.11 5.36
CA ASP A 246 41.92 12.05 5.56
C ASP A 246 41.93 13.14 4.46
N ASN A 247 42.66 14.24 4.70
CA ASN A 247 42.67 15.40 3.81
C ASN A 247 43.29 15.16 2.43
N LYS A 248 43.89 13.98 2.22
CA LYS A 248 44.57 13.59 0.96
C LYS A 248 43.73 12.58 0.16
N SER A 249 42.63 12.10 0.72
CA SER A 249 41.77 11.12 0.11
C SER A 249 40.45 11.75 -0.36
N SER A 250 39.91 11.29 -1.49
CA SER A 250 38.59 11.62 -1.95
C SER A 250 37.75 10.35 -2.09
N VAL A 251 36.47 10.42 -1.64
CA VAL A 251 35.53 9.35 -1.86
C VAL A 251 34.59 9.79 -2.98
N THR A 252 34.62 9.07 -4.09
CA THR A 252 33.77 9.30 -5.26
C THR A 252 32.87 8.08 -5.46
N GLY A 253 31.61 8.32 -5.79
CA GLY A 253 30.62 7.27 -6.01
C GLY A 253 29.34 7.51 -5.20
N ARG A 254 28.35 6.67 -5.44
CA ARG A 254 27.07 6.64 -4.71
C ARG A 254 27.12 5.71 -3.53
#